data_e6cab89ea8f51cc4d3279d26f07e24a5
#
_entry.id   e6cab89ea8f51cc4d3279d26f07e24a5
#
_cell.length_a   1.000
_cell.length_b   1.000
_cell.length_c   1.000
_cell.angle_alpha   90.00
_cell.angle_beta   90.00
_cell.angle_gamma   90.00
#
_symmetry.space_group_name_H-M   'P 1'
#
loop_
_entity.id
_entity.type
_entity.pdbx_description
1 polymer ?
#
loop_
_entity_poly.entity_id
_entity_poly.type
_entity_poly.pdbx_seq_one_letter_code
_entity_poly.pdbx_strand_id
1 'polypeptide(L)'
;MSAFKIKISFAITALLFFILSSTASGADISALVAKRVSHDGKTLDLSGLHIGSAGAKQLAKMELLAGITTLHLQGNNIKARGMKALAKSPHLAGLKHIDLWGNLLGDLGLKAISESPYLKQLESLKLWKNEISDDSIELMVVSGNFAHLKTLMLNDNLITPVGGAMLASASVFPQLQTLNLFRNDIGDGGALAFANSEKFPSLELLYLGENKITDQGAVALIESKFFPQLKVLDLALNPLGEPTMLAAFKVNRKGKVHIVYR
;
A
#
# COMPACT_ATOMS: atom_id res chain seq x y z
N MET A 1 -41.48 24.50 48.32
CA MET A 1 -40.66 25.41 47.47
C MET A 1 -39.25 24.87 47.47
N SER A 2 -38.80 24.27 46.44
CA SER A 2 -37.41 23.92 46.09
C SER A 2 -37.37 22.63 45.26
N ALA A 3 -37.66 22.70 43.98
CA ALA A 3 -37.39 21.63 43.03
C ALA A 3 -37.40 22.16 41.57
N PHE A 4 -36.63 23.24 41.28
CA PHE A 4 -36.65 23.80 39.92
C PHE A 4 -35.33 24.49 39.52
N LYS A 5 -34.17 23.89 39.85
CA LYS A 5 -32.88 24.49 39.43
C LYS A 5 -31.77 23.54 38.95
N ILE A 6 -32.06 22.30 38.55
CA ILE A 6 -31.03 21.41 38.06
C ILE A 6 -31.47 20.73 36.72
N LYS A 7 -31.79 21.49 35.69
CA LYS A 7 -32.04 20.93 34.35
C LYS A 7 -31.51 21.77 33.17
N ILE A 8 -30.70 22.78 33.38
CA ILE A 8 -30.20 23.63 32.29
C ILE A 8 -28.70 23.46 32.01
N SER A 9 -27.97 22.69 32.83
CA SER A 9 -26.51 22.55 32.66
C SER A 9 -26.06 21.40 31.79
N PHE A 10 -26.92 20.46 31.38
CA PHE A 10 -26.52 19.28 30.56
C PHE A 10 -26.73 19.47 29.06
N ALA A 11 -27.49 20.49 28.63
CA ALA A 11 -27.75 20.74 27.20
C ALA A 11 -26.68 21.59 26.50
N ILE A 12 -25.88 22.35 27.26
CA ILE A 12 -24.87 23.25 26.67
C ILE A 12 -23.54 22.53 26.45
N THR A 13 -23.23 21.49 27.25
CA THR A 13 -21.97 20.69 27.08
C THR A 13 -22.05 19.69 25.92
N ALA A 14 -23.25 19.23 25.55
CA ALA A 14 -23.44 18.36 24.39
C ALA A 14 -23.39 19.12 23.04
N LEU A 15 -23.68 20.43 23.06
CA LEU A 15 -23.66 21.25 21.83
C LEU A 15 -22.26 21.75 21.45
N LEU A 16 -21.33 21.79 22.40
CA LEU A 16 -19.93 22.19 22.14
C LEU A 16 -19.04 21.02 21.63
N PHE A 17 -19.47 19.76 21.81
CA PHE A 17 -18.75 18.59 21.24
C PHE A 17 -19.17 18.25 19.80
N PHE A 18 -20.29 18.82 19.31
CA PHE A 18 -20.77 18.58 17.95
C PHE A 18 -20.30 19.62 16.92
N ILE A 19 -19.59 20.68 17.35
CA ILE A 19 -19.10 21.74 16.45
C ILE A 19 -17.65 21.51 16.01
N LEU A 20 -16.96 20.48 16.55
CA LEU A 20 -15.59 20.12 16.14
C LEU A 20 -15.51 18.94 15.16
N SER A 21 -16.64 18.40 14.72
CA SER A 21 -16.71 17.49 13.56
C SER A 21 -17.23 18.19 12.31
N SER A 22 -16.89 19.46 12.10
CA SER A 22 -16.96 20.01 10.76
C SER A 22 -15.91 19.26 9.95
N THR A 23 -16.36 18.19 9.27
CA THR A 23 -15.68 17.66 8.09
C THR A 23 -15.03 18.84 7.38
N ALA A 24 -13.71 18.80 7.15
CA ALA A 24 -12.98 19.78 6.35
C ALA A 24 -13.44 19.71 4.88
N SER A 25 -14.75 19.77 4.67
CA SER A 25 -15.40 19.96 3.38
C SER A 25 -15.26 21.43 3.00
N GLY A 26 -14.06 21.85 2.61
CA GLY A 26 -13.78 23.21 2.19
C GLY A 26 -12.60 23.88 2.90
N ALA A 27 -11.83 23.18 3.75
CA ALA A 27 -10.54 23.71 4.17
C ALA A 27 -9.73 24.06 2.91
N ASP A 28 -9.20 25.25 2.89
CA ASP A 28 -8.35 25.70 1.80
C ASP A 28 -7.13 24.77 1.70
N ILE A 29 -7.18 23.81 0.78
CA ILE A 29 -6.10 22.86 0.55
C ILE A 29 -4.79 23.61 0.26
N SER A 30 -4.85 24.80 -0.33
CA SER A 30 -3.69 25.61 -0.64
C SER A 30 -2.94 26.04 0.62
N ALA A 31 -3.68 26.48 1.64
CA ALA A 31 -3.10 26.84 2.94
C ALA A 31 -2.50 25.65 3.68
N LEU A 32 -3.13 24.47 3.59
CA LEU A 32 -2.60 23.23 4.15
C LEU A 32 -1.30 22.81 3.44
N VAL A 33 -1.31 22.81 2.12
CA VAL A 33 -0.15 22.45 1.27
C VAL A 33 1.03 23.35 1.58
N ALA A 34 0.84 24.69 1.59
CA ALA A 34 1.90 25.64 1.88
C ALA A 34 2.61 25.41 3.22
N LYS A 35 1.90 24.87 4.22
CA LYS A 35 2.46 24.57 5.56
C LYS A 35 3.12 23.19 5.65
N ARG A 36 2.92 22.32 4.68
CA ARG A 36 3.26 20.90 4.74
C ARG A 36 4.27 20.46 3.69
N VAL A 37 4.66 21.34 2.79
CA VAL A 37 5.80 21.10 1.90
C VAL A 37 7.10 21.20 2.70
N SER A 38 7.99 20.23 2.47
CA SER A 38 9.34 20.25 3.05
C SER A 38 10.14 21.48 2.60
N HIS A 39 11.19 21.83 3.36
CA HIS A 39 12.01 22.99 3.07
C HIS A 39 12.67 22.95 1.68
N ASP A 40 13.01 21.74 1.21
CA ASP A 40 13.60 21.53 -0.13
C ASP A 40 12.56 21.46 -1.28
N GLY A 41 11.28 21.61 -0.96
CA GLY A 41 10.19 21.56 -1.93
C GLY A 41 9.94 20.19 -2.55
N LYS A 42 10.51 19.09 -2.03
CA LYS A 42 10.43 17.75 -2.64
C LYS A 42 9.40 16.83 -2.00
N THR A 43 9.06 17.05 -0.75
CA THR A 43 8.12 16.21 0.00
C THR A 43 6.89 17.02 0.40
N LEU A 44 5.72 16.45 0.16
CA LEU A 44 4.45 16.98 0.67
C LEU A 44 3.82 15.93 1.59
N ASP A 45 3.63 16.30 2.86
CA ASP A 45 3.01 15.44 3.86
C ASP A 45 1.62 15.99 4.27
N LEU A 46 0.59 15.33 3.76
CA LEU A 46 -0.82 15.58 4.09
C LEU A 46 -1.44 14.40 4.84
N SER A 47 -0.64 13.56 5.48
CA SER A 47 -1.11 12.37 6.20
C SER A 47 -2.12 12.71 7.30
N GLY A 48 -3.21 11.92 7.39
CA GLY A 48 -4.21 12.02 8.46
C GLY A 48 -5.06 13.31 8.49
N LEU A 49 -5.04 14.10 7.43
CA LEU A 49 -5.76 15.38 7.39
C LEU A 49 -7.21 15.27 6.91
N HIS A 50 -7.67 14.06 6.60
CA HIS A 50 -9.03 13.78 6.15
C HIS A 50 -9.50 14.66 4.97
N ILE A 51 -8.57 14.93 4.02
CA ILE A 51 -8.87 15.79 2.86
C ILE A 51 -9.94 15.21 1.93
N GLY A 52 -10.15 13.91 1.99
CA GLY A 52 -11.13 13.18 1.19
C GLY A 52 -10.90 13.28 -0.32
N SER A 53 -11.85 12.75 -1.08
CA SER A 53 -11.79 12.85 -2.56
C SER A 53 -11.91 14.29 -3.05
N ALA A 54 -12.56 15.17 -2.31
CA ALA A 54 -12.69 16.58 -2.71
C ALA A 54 -11.36 17.32 -2.62
N GLY A 55 -10.64 17.16 -1.49
CA GLY A 55 -9.30 17.72 -1.33
C GLY A 55 -8.29 17.14 -2.32
N ALA A 56 -8.33 15.83 -2.57
CA ALA A 56 -7.48 15.20 -3.59
C ALA A 56 -7.71 15.79 -5.00
N LYS A 57 -8.98 16.11 -5.36
CA LYS A 57 -9.29 16.77 -6.64
C LYS A 57 -8.77 18.21 -6.72
N GLN A 58 -8.76 18.94 -5.60
CA GLN A 58 -8.18 20.29 -5.56
C GLN A 58 -6.66 20.19 -5.64
N LEU A 59 -6.06 19.30 -4.85
CA LEU A 59 -4.62 19.02 -4.85
C LEU A 59 -4.12 18.71 -6.27
N ALA A 60 -4.81 17.84 -7.01
CA ALA A 60 -4.44 17.42 -8.36
C ALA A 60 -4.27 18.59 -9.38
N LYS A 61 -4.84 19.74 -9.10
CA LYS A 61 -4.77 20.94 -9.96
C LYS A 61 -3.62 21.90 -9.60
N MET A 62 -2.91 21.64 -8.52
CA MET A 62 -1.90 22.56 -8.00
C MET A 62 -0.58 22.39 -8.75
N GLU A 63 -0.10 23.44 -9.40
CA GLU A 63 1.19 23.48 -10.12
C GLU A 63 2.37 23.15 -9.22
N LEU A 64 2.28 23.48 -7.94
CA LEU A 64 3.30 23.18 -6.93
C LEU A 64 3.67 21.68 -6.91
N LEU A 65 2.73 20.78 -7.25
CA LEU A 65 3.02 19.35 -7.30
C LEU A 65 4.10 18.98 -8.33
N ALA A 66 4.38 19.81 -9.32
CA ALA A 66 5.42 19.56 -10.32
C ALA A 66 6.83 19.46 -9.70
N GLY A 67 7.04 20.05 -8.52
CA GLY A 67 8.28 19.95 -7.76
C GLY A 67 8.35 18.74 -6.81
N ILE A 68 7.20 18.12 -6.50
CA ILE A 68 7.09 17.09 -5.48
C ILE A 68 7.51 15.73 -6.06
N THR A 69 8.45 15.08 -5.38
CA THR A 69 8.88 13.69 -5.69
C THR A 69 8.36 12.68 -4.68
N THR A 70 7.98 13.12 -3.48
CA THR A 70 7.45 12.29 -2.40
C THR A 70 6.13 12.86 -1.88
N LEU A 71 5.06 12.07 -1.92
CA LEU A 71 3.72 12.47 -1.52
C LEU A 71 3.15 11.52 -0.48
N HIS A 72 2.93 12.04 0.72
CA HIS A 72 2.29 11.29 1.81
C HIS A 72 0.82 11.69 1.92
N LEU A 73 -0.06 10.71 1.68
CA LEU A 73 -1.52 10.87 1.67
C LEU A 73 -2.25 9.84 2.54
N GLN A 74 -1.53 9.11 3.39
CA GLN A 74 -2.11 8.05 4.20
C GLN A 74 -3.22 8.56 5.11
N GLY A 75 -4.28 7.73 5.30
CA GLY A 75 -5.35 8.02 6.24
C GLY A 75 -6.25 9.18 5.85
N ASN A 76 -6.44 9.46 4.57
CA ASN A 76 -7.16 10.64 4.10
C ASN A 76 -8.56 10.39 3.52
N ASN A 77 -9.02 9.14 3.46
CA ASN A 77 -10.33 8.79 2.89
C ASN A 77 -10.52 9.30 1.43
N ILE A 78 -9.47 9.19 0.62
CA ILE A 78 -9.42 9.74 -0.75
C ILE A 78 -10.36 8.99 -1.69
N LYS A 79 -10.53 7.67 -1.54
CA LYS A 79 -11.32 6.78 -2.40
C LYS A 79 -10.93 6.86 -3.88
N ALA A 80 -11.51 5.98 -4.69
CA ALA A 80 -11.23 5.90 -6.13
C ALA A 80 -11.38 7.23 -6.89
N ARG A 81 -12.39 8.03 -6.55
CA ARG A 81 -12.64 9.31 -7.26
C ARG A 81 -11.54 10.34 -7.05
N GLY A 82 -10.98 10.40 -5.84
CA GLY A 82 -9.85 11.27 -5.53
C GLY A 82 -8.58 10.77 -6.21
N MET A 83 -8.31 9.45 -6.14
CA MET A 83 -7.15 8.86 -6.79
C MET A 83 -7.18 9.05 -8.32
N LYS A 84 -8.34 8.90 -8.94
CA LYS A 84 -8.52 9.17 -10.38
C LYS A 84 -8.14 10.60 -10.77
N ALA A 85 -8.43 11.59 -9.92
CA ALA A 85 -8.04 12.97 -10.17
C ALA A 85 -6.52 13.15 -10.04
N LEU A 86 -5.89 12.59 -9.00
CA LEU A 86 -4.44 12.62 -8.83
C LEU A 86 -3.72 11.90 -9.98
N ALA A 87 -4.18 10.72 -10.38
CA ALA A 87 -3.59 9.94 -11.47
C ALA A 87 -3.66 10.65 -12.84
N LYS A 88 -4.57 11.60 -13.00
CA LYS A 88 -4.71 12.44 -14.21
C LYS A 88 -4.02 13.80 -14.10
N SER A 89 -3.31 14.07 -13.01
CA SER A 89 -2.59 15.34 -12.84
C SER A 89 -1.26 15.31 -13.58
N PRO A 90 -1.04 16.21 -14.55
CA PRO A 90 0.26 16.34 -15.22
C PRO A 90 1.36 16.81 -14.26
N HIS A 91 0.97 17.48 -13.16
CA HIS A 91 1.89 17.96 -12.15
C HIS A 91 2.54 16.85 -11.33
N LEU A 92 2.01 15.60 -11.38
CA LEU A 92 2.58 14.43 -10.70
C LEU A 92 3.50 13.58 -11.61
N ALA A 93 3.87 14.06 -12.79
CA ALA A 93 4.73 13.31 -13.72
C ALA A 93 6.14 13.01 -13.15
N GLY A 94 6.63 13.82 -12.21
CA GLY A 94 7.91 13.63 -11.53
C GLY A 94 7.82 12.84 -10.21
N LEU A 95 6.62 12.34 -9.84
CA LEU A 95 6.43 11.66 -8.56
C LEU A 95 7.13 10.29 -8.54
N LYS A 96 7.95 10.06 -7.49
CA LYS A 96 8.70 8.82 -7.27
C LYS A 96 8.15 7.99 -6.13
N HIS A 97 7.66 8.63 -5.08
CA HIS A 97 7.20 7.96 -3.87
C HIS A 97 5.80 8.44 -3.51
N ILE A 98 4.87 7.49 -3.40
CA ILE A 98 3.52 7.81 -2.93
C ILE A 98 3.10 6.83 -1.83
N ASP A 99 2.61 7.39 -0.72
CA ASP A 99 2.02 6.63 0.37
C ASP A 99 0.51 6.90 0.44
N LEU A 100 -0.27 5.87 0.17
CA LEU A 100 -1.74 5.91 0.10
C LEU A 100 -2.40 4.98 1.12
N TRP A 101 -1.66 4.57 2.16
CA TRP A 101 -2.19 3.69 3.20
C TRP A 101 -3.55 4.16 3.73
N GLY A 102 -4.50 3.21 3.86
CA GLY A 102 -5.76 3.46 4.55
C GLY A 102 -6.65 4.50 3.88
N ASN A 103 -6.77 4.48 2.54
CA ASN A 103 -7.56 5.46 1.79
C ASN A 103 -8.84 4.91 1.17
N LEU A 104 -9.16 3.63 1.32
CA LEU A 104 -10.33 2.97 0.74
C LEU A 104 -10.39 3.17 -0.79
N LEU A 105 -9.26 2.98 -1.47
CA LEU A 105 -9.13 3.21 -2.91
C LEU A 105 -9.91 2.18 -3.73
N GLY A 106 -9.94 0.92 -3.26
CA GLY A 106 -10.49 -0.22 -3.98
C GLY A 106 -9.83 -0.44 -5.34
N ASP A 107 -10.38 -1.35 -6.10
CA ASP A 107 -9.88 -1.71 -7.43
C ASP A 107 -9.88 -0.55 -8.41
N LEU A 108 -10.90 0.31 -8.37
CA LEU A 108 -10.96 1.49 -9.23
C LEU A 108 -9.87 2.52 -8.93
N GLY A 109 -9.37 2.56 -7.68
CA GLY A 109 -8.25 3.41 -7.31
C GLY A 109 -6.92 2.89 -7.85
N LEU A 110 -6.64 1.59 -7.70
CA LEU A 110 -5.44 0.97 -8.29
C LEU A 110 -5.49 0.99 -9.82
N LYS A 111 -6.65 0.72 -10.42
CA LYS A 111 -6.86 0.90 -11.86
C LYS A 111 -6.44 2.29 -12.33
N ALA A 112 -6.85 3.35 -11.61
CA ALA A 112 -6.50 4.71 -11.99
C ALA A 112 -4.98 4.97 -11.93
N ILE A 113 -4.25 4.34 -11.00
CA ILE A 113 -2.78 4.41 -10.94
C ILE A 113 -2.17 3.66 -12.13
N SER A 114 -2.64 2.44 -12.40
CA SER A 114 -2.14 1.57 -13.47
C SER A 114 -2.33 2.18 -14.87
N GLU A 115 -3.43 2.89 -15.09
CA GLU A 115 -3.77 3.56 -16.35
C GLU A 115 -3.32 5.04 -16.41
N SER A 116 -2.59 5.52 -15.41
CA SER A 116 -2.17 6.93 -15.37
C SER A 116 -1.20 7.27 -16.51
N PRO A 117 -1.45 8.34 -17.27
CA PRO A 117 -0.50 8.79 -18.27
C PRO A 117 0.74 9.48 -17.67
N TYR A 118 0.71 9.80 -16.37
CA TYR A 118 1.71 10.63 -15.70
C TYR A 118 2.51 9.89 -14.62
N LEU A 119 1.93 8.93 -13.88
CA LEU A 119 2.58 8.24 -12.76
C LEU A 119 3.54 7.12 -13.24
N LYS A 120 4.50 7.47 -14.09
CA LYS A 120 5.43 6.52 -14.75
C LYS A 120 6.80 6.42 -14.08
N GLN A 121 7.09 7.29 -13.12
CA GLN A 121 8.38 7.36 -12.45
C GLN A 121 8.36 6.80 -11.03
N LEU A 122 7.29 6.05 -10.67
CA LEU A 122 7.13 5.54 -9.31
C LEU A 122 8.22 4.52 -8.97
N GLU A 123 8.97 4.81 -7.92
CA GLU A 123 9.95 3.94 -7.29
C GLU A 123 9.39 3.26 -6.03
N SER A 124 8.43 3.91 -5.34
CA SER A 124 7.74 3.36 -4.17
C SER A 124 6.25 3.64 -4.22
N LEU A 125 5.46 2.56 -4.12
CA LEU A 125 4.00 2.60 -4.08
C LEU A 125 3.51 1.85 -2.85
N LYS A 126 2.89 2.58 -1.92
CA LYS A 126 2.34 2.00 -0.70
C LYS A 126 0.82 2.07 -0.72
N LEU A 127 0.20 0.91 -0.79
CA LEU A 127 -1.25 0.71 -0.93
C LEU A 127 -1.83 -0.14 0.20
N TRP A 128 -1.15 -0.20 1.32
CA TRP A 128 -1.60 -0.95 2.49
C TRP A 128 -3.02 -0.53 2.90
N LYS A 129 -3.86 -1.53 3.20
CA LYS A 129 -5.24 -1.35 3.70
C LYS A 129 -6.09 -0.46 2.79
N ASN A 130 -6.32 -0.93 1.57
CA ASN A 130 -7.07 -0.19 0.54
C ASN A 130 -8.18 -1.00 -0.15
N GLU A 131 -8.52 -2.20 0.34
CA GLU A 131 -9.57 -3.06 -0.24
C GLU A 131 -9.30 -3.43 -1.71
N ILE A 132 -8.02 -3.68 -2.04
CA ILE A 132 -7.56 -4.08 -3.38
C ILE A 132 -7.77 -5.59 -3.53
N SER A 133 -8.43 -6.00 -4.61
CA SER A 133 -8.68 -7.41 -4.97
C SER A 133 -7.91 -7.83 -6.23
N ASP A 134 -8.13 -9.06 -6.65
CA ASP A 134 -7.51 -9.64 -7.85
C ASP A 134 -7.87 -8.88 -9.14
N ASP A 135 -9.07 -8.28 -9.22
CA ASP A 135 -9.54 -7.54 -10.39
C ASP A 135 -8.60 -6.39 -10.77
N SER A 136 -8.07 -5.69 -9.78
CA SER A 136 -7.12 -4.61 -10.05
C SER A 136 -5.67 -5.08 -10.19
N ILE A 137 -5.33 -6.21 -9.61
CA ILE A 137 -4.02 -6.85 -9.83
C ILE A 137 -3.88 -7.26 -11.31
N GLU A 138 -4.94 -7.79 -11.94
CA GLU A 138 -4.93 -8.10 -13.37
C GLU A 138 -4.52 -6.90 -14.23
N LEU A 139 -5.04 -5.71 -13.93
CA LEU A 139 -4.69 -4.47 -14.63
C LEU A 139 -3.28 -3.98 -14.27
N MET A 140 -2.86 -4.17 -13.02
CA MET A 140 -1.54 -3.76 -12.56
C MET A 140 -0.43 -4.52 -13.30
N VAL A 141 -0.58 -5.85 -13.45
CA VAL A 141 0.48 -6.73 -13.98
C VAL A 141 0.72 -6.57 -15.48
N VAL A 142 -0.14 -5.84 -16.18
CA VAL A 142 0.04 -5.49 -17.61
C VAL A 142 0.41 -4.02 -17.84
N SER A 143 0.50 -3.22 -16.75
CA SER A 143 0.76 -1.79 -16.84
C SER A 143 2.26 -1.48 -16.98
N GLY A 144 2.61 -0.63 -17.94
CA GLY A 144 3.97 -0.10 -18.08
C GLY A 144 4.40 0.92 -17.02
N ASN A 145 3.50 1.33 -16.11
CA ASN A 145 3.77 2.38 -15.13
C ASN A 145 4.69 1.94 -13.98
N PHE A 146 4.97 0.64 -13.85
CA PHE A 146 5.67 0.08 -12.70
C PHE A 146 7.10 -0.40 -12.99
N ALA A 147 7.64 -0.06 -14.16
CA ALA A 147 8.98 -0.51 -14.58
C ALA A 147 10.13 -0.01 -13.66
N HIS A 148 9.91 1.12 -12.96
CA HIS A 148 10.89 1.70 -12.03
C HIS A 148 10.63 1.33 -10.57
N LEU A 149 9.58 0.52 -10.29
CA LEU A 149 9.16 0.24 -8.93
C LEU A 149 10.18 -0.65 -8.20
N LYS A 150 10.64 -0.17 -7.05
CA LYS A 150 11.55 -0.84 -6.12
C LYS A 150 10.82 -1.34 -4.88
N THR A 151 9.77 -0.64 -4.46
CA THR A 151 8.99 -0.97 -3.28
C THR A 151 7.51 -1.00 -3.60
N LEU A 152 6.86 -2.16 -3.37
CA LEU A 152 5.43 -2.35 -3.50
C LEU A 152 4.86 -2.91 -2.19
N MET A 153 4.00 -2.12 -1.54
CA MET A 153 3.31 -2.52 -0.30
C MET A 153 1.82 -2.72 -0.60
N LEU A 154 1.39 -3.97 -0.62
CA LEU A 154 0.00 -4.41 -0.83
C LEU A 154 -0.56 -5.15 0.39
N ASN A 155 0.06 -5.02 1.53
CA ASN A 155 -0.36 -5.71 2.75
C ASN A 155 -1.75 -5.24 3.23
N ASP A 156 -2.46 -6.13 3.94
CA ASP A 156 -3.81 -5.87 4.47
C ASP A 156 -4.80 -5.45 3.34
N ASN A 157 -4.88 -6.30 2.30
CA ASN A 157 -5.80 -6.16 1.17
C ASN A 157 -6.59 -7.48 0.96
N LEU A 158 -7.21 -7.66 -0.19
CA LEU A 158 -8.12 -8.77 -0.50
C LEU A 158 -7.57 -9.69 -1.60
N ILE A 159 -6.23 -9.77 -1.72
CA ILE A 159 -5.57 -10.54 -2.78
C ILE A 159 -5.63 -12.03 -2.45
N THR A 160 -6.16 -12.82 -3.39
CA THR A 160 -6.34 -14.27 -3.26
C THR A 160 -5.17 -15.04 -3.91
N PRO A 161 -5.18 -16.41 -3.90
CA PRO A 161 -4.20 -17.19 -4.63
C PRO A 161 -4.11 -16.84 -6.11
N VAL A 162 -5.23 -16.40 -6.71
CA VAL A 162 -5.27 -16.01 -8.13
C VAL A 162 -4.49 -14.71 -8.36
N GLY A 163 -4.75 -13.67 -7.58
CA GLY A 163 -3.99 -12.41 -7.66
C GLY A 163 -2.52 -12.60 -7.29
N GLY A 164 -2.22 -13.47 -6.33
CA GLY A 164 -0.85 -13.87 -6.00
C GLY A 164 -0.11 -14.50 -7.18
N ALA A 165 -0.76 -15.41 -7.92
CA ALA A 165 -0.20 -16.03 -9.11
C ALA A 165 -0.04 -15.04 -10.28
N MET A 166 -0.98 -14.09 -10.46
CA MET A 166 -0.84 -13.00 -11.42
C MET A 166 0.39 -12.14 -11.12
N LEU A 167 0.57 -11.72 -9.87
CA LEU A 167 1.77 -10.97 -9.45
C LEU A 167 3.05 -11.76 -9.71
N ALA A 168 3.06 -13.06 -9.33
CA ALA A 168 4.21 -13.92 -9.49
C ALA A 168 4.64 -14.09 -10.96
N SER A 169 3.71 -14.00 -11.92
CA SER A 169 3.97 -14.11 -13.36
C SER A 169 4.32 -12.78 -14.03
N ALA A 170 4.18 -11.65 -13.33
CA ALA A 170 4.27 -10.32 -13.90
C ALA A 170 5.72 -9.93 -14.27
N SER A 171 5.92 -9.45 -15.49
CA SER A 171 7.21 -8.93 -15.96
C SER A 171 7.36 -7.40 -15.80
N VAL A 172 6.39 -6.74 -15.21
CA VAL A 172 6.34 -5.26 -15.09
C VAL A 172 7.15 -4.72 -13.93
N PHE A 173 7.75 -5.58 -13.12
CA PHE A 173 8.49 -5.22 -11.90
C PHE A 173 10.00 -5.59 -11.96
N PRO A 174 10.76 -5.23 -13.00
CA PRO A 174 12.12 -5.73 -13.17
C PRO A 174 13.11 -5.25 -12.09
N GLN A 175 12.79 -4.17 -11.39
CA GLN A 175 13.63 -3.56 -10.36
C GLN A 175 13.10 -3.76 -8.94
N LEU A 176 12.04 -4.58 -8.74
CA LEU A 176 11.40 -4.71 -7.44
C LEU A 176 12.34 -5.37 -6.42
N GLN A 177 12.59 -4.66 -5.34
CA GLN A 177 13.44 -5.08 -4.22
C GLN A 177 12.62 -5.50 -2.99
N THR A 178 11.47 -4.85 -2.78
CA THR A 178 10.58 -5.12 -1.66
C THR A 178 9.17 -5.37 -2.15
N LEU A 179 8.64 -6.55 -1.83
CA LEU A 179 7.23 -6.90 -2.02
C LEU A 179 6.62 -7.28 -0.67
N ASN A 180 5.59 -6.54 -0.26
CA ASN A 180 4.86 -6.85 0.96
C ASN A 180 3.41 -7.20 0.63
N LEU A 181 3.07 -8.47 0.88
CA LEU A 181 1.72 -9.06 0.75
C LEU A 181 1.19 -9.56 2.10
N PHE A 182 1.80 -9.13 3.22
CA PHE A 182 1.37 -9.52 4.56
C PHE A 182 -0.14 -9.30 4.73
N ARG A 183 -0.83 -10.26 5.40
CA ARG A 183 -2.28 -10.18 5.65
C ARG A 183 -3.10 -9.98 4.37
N ASN A 184 -3.03 -11.00 3.51
CA ASN A 184 -3.91 -11.22 2.36
C ASN A 184 -4.44 -12.67 2.42
N ASP A 185 -4.86 -13.24 1.32
CA ASP A 185 -5.31 -14.63 1.20
C ASP A 185 -4.53 -15.39 0.10
N ILE A 186 -3.18 -15.24 0.08
CA ILE A 186 -2.32 -15.76 -0.99
C ILE A 186 -2.34 -17.29 -1.07
N GLY A 187 -2.45 -17.99 0.06
CA GLY A 187 -2.49 -19.44 0.15
C GLY A 187 -1.30 -20.16 -0.48
N ASP A 188 -1.37 -21.48 -0.51
CA ASP A 188 -0.32 -22.28 -1.16
C ASP A 188 -0.25 -22.06 -2.68
N GLY A 189 -1.38 -21.76 -3.33
CA GLY A 189 -1.43 -21.51 -4.76
C GLY A 189 -0.55 -20.32 -5.18
N GLY A 190 -0.71 -19.18 -4.51
CA GLY A 190 0.13 -18.02 -4.75
C GLY A 190 1.58 -18.23 -4.31
N ALA A 191 1.79 -18.88 -3.15
CA ALA A 191 3.13 -19.21 -2.65
C ALA A 191 3.91 -20.08 -3.64
N LEU A 192 3.31 -21.12 -4.21
CA LEU A 192 3.91 -21.99 -5.23
C LEU A 192 4.20 -21.21 -6.51
N ALA A 193 3.30 -20.30 -6.92
CA ALA A 193 3.54 -19.46 -8.09
C ALA A 193 4.77 -18.56 -7.89
N PHE A 194 4.91 -17.92 -6.72
CA PHE A 194 6.11 -17.15 -6.39
C PHE A 194 7.37 -18.04 -6.33
N ALA A 195 7.29 -19.22 -5.70
CA ALA A 195 8.42 -20.13 -5.57
C ALA A 195 9.00 -20.55 -6.93
N ASN A 196 8.19 -20.57 -7.97
CA ASN A 196 8.57 -20.94 -9.34
C ASN A 196 8.77 -19.75 -10.28
N SER A 197 8.76 -18.52 -9.77
CA SER A 197 8.83 -17.30 -10.59
C SER A 197 10.26 -16.82 -10.81
N GLU A 198 10.64 -16.64 -12.08
CA GLU A 198 11.89 -15.99 -12.49
C GLU A 198 11.77 -14.46 -12.66
N LYS A 199 10.62 -13.88 -12.28
CA LYS A 199 10.28 -12.47 -12.60
C LYS A 199 10.86 -11.45 -11.62
N PHE A 200 11.49 -11.90 -10.53
CA PHE A 200 11.95 -11.02 -9.45
C PHE A 200 13.46 -11.14 -9.20
N PRO A 201 14.32 -10.84 -10.19
CA PRO A 201 15.78 -11.02 -10.06
C PRO A 201 16.42 -10.11 -9.01
N SER A 202 15.76 -8.98 -8.67
CA SER A 202 16.26 -7.97 -7.73
C SER A 202 15.59 -8.04 -6.34
N LEU A 203 14.68 -9.02 -6.11
CA LEU A 203 13.90 -9.07 -4.87
C LEU A 203 14.78 -9.42 -3.67
N GLU A 204 14.78 -8.53 -2.69
CA GLU A 204 15.54 -8.66 -1.44
C GLU A 204 14.65 -9.01 -0.26
N LEU A 205 13.44 -8.45 -0.21
CA LEU A 205 12.50 -8.58 0.91
C LEU A 205 11.14 -9.04 0.37
N LEU A 206 10.70 -10.22 0.82
CA LEU A 206 9.40 -10.79 0.51
C LEU A 206 8.63 -11.08 1.81
N TYR A 207 7.52 -10.39 2.01
CA TYR A 207 6.66 -10.53 3.19
C TYR A 207 5.34 -11.19 2.78
N LEU A 208 5.14 -12.41 3.28
CA LEU A 208 3.98 -13.26 3.05
C LEU A 208 3.35 -13.75 4.37
N GLY A 209 3.64 -13.09 5.47
CA GLY A 209 3.03 -13.41 6.76
C GLY A 209 1.50 -13.25 6.75
N GLU A 210 0.79 -14.06 7.57
CA GLU A 210 -0.68 -14.05 7.69
C GLU A 210 -1.41 -14.17 6.34
N ASN A 211 -1.10 -15.26 5.58
CA ASN A 211 -1.63 -15.50 4.23
C ASN A 211 -2.23 -16.89 4.02
N LYS A 212 -2.50 -17.65 5.07
CA LYS A 212 -3.02 -19.04 5.02
C LYS A 212 -2.11 -20.01 4.23
N ILE A 213 -0.83 -19.72 4.18
CA ILE A 213 0.18 -20.59 3.56
C ILE A 213 0.45 -21.76 4.51
N THR A 214 0.41 -22.98 4.00
CA THR A 214 0.77 -24.18 4.75
C THR A 214 2.24 -24.56 4.52
N ASP A 215 2.68 -25.66 5.12
CA ASP A 215 4.02 -26.21 4.89
C ASP A 215 4.32 -26.44 3.40
N GLN A 216 3.32 -26.75 2.59
CA GLN A 216 3.50 -26.99 1.15
C GLN A 216 4.02 -25.73 0.43
N GLY A 217 3.36 -24.61 0.61
CA GLY A 217 3.77 -23.36 0.00
C GLY A 217 5.04 -22.77 0.62
N ALA A 218 5.14 -22.87 1.96
CA ALA A 218 6.28 -22.33 2.69
C ALA A 218 7.59 -23.04 2.36
N VAL A 219 7.63 -24.38 2.34
CA VAL A 219 8.82 -25.15 1.96
C VAL A 219 9.24 -24.84 0.52
N ALA A 220 8.27 -24.76 -0.41
CA ALA A 220 8.56 -24.41 -1.80
C ALA A 220 9.23 -23.03 -1.94
N LEU A 221 8.76 -22.02 -1.19
CA LEU A 221 9.37 -20.69 -1.17
C LEU A 221 10.78 -20.71 -0.57
N ILE A 222 10.97 -21.41 0.55
CA ILE A 222 12.27 -21.53 1.24
C ILE A 222 13.31 -22.22 0.35
N GLU A 223 12.91 -23.21 -0.41
CA GLU A 223 13.79 -24.00 -1.30
C GLU A 223 13.91 -23.42 -2.70
N SER A 224 13.18 -22.33 -3.01
CA SER A 224 13.21 -21.68 -4.31
C SER A 224 14.62 -21.22 -4.70
N LYS A 225 14.98 -21.42 -5.96
CA LYS A 225 16.24 -20.96 -6.57
C LYS A 225 16.10 -19.64 -7.33
N PHE A 226 14.87 -19.12 -7.44
CA PHE A 226 14.55 -17.99 -8.31
C PHE A 226 14.67 -16.61 -7.66
N PHE A 227 15.08 -16.55 -6.37
CA PHE A 227 15.31 -15.30 -5.66
C PHE A 227 16.80 -15.11 -5.31
N PRO A 228 17.66 -14.79 -6.28
CA PRO A 228 19.12 -14.77 -6.08
C PRO A 228 19.58 -13.70 -5.10
N GLN A 229 18.80 -12.63 -4.91
CA GLN A 229 19.12 -11.49 -4.04
C GLN A 229 18.33 -11.48 -2.71
N LEU A 230 17.50 -12.52 -2.46
CA LEU A 230 16.64 -12.55 -1.28
C LEU A 230 17.46 -12.54 0.02
N LYS A 231 17.12 -11.62 0.91
CA LYS A 231 17.70 -11.42 2.24
C LYS A 231 16.72 -11.82 3.34
N VAL A 232 15.43 -11.51 3.14
CA VAL A 232 14.37 -11.82 4.10
C VAL A 232 13.19 -12.45 3.38
N LEU A 233 12.74 -13.60 3.90
CA LEU A 233 11.44 -14.19 3.60
C LEU A 233 10.64 -14.27 4.89
N ASP A 234 9.59 -13.48 4.98
CA ASP A 234 8.69 -13.47 6.14
C ASP A 234 7.45 -14.30 5.84
N LEU A 235 7.28 -15.37 6.60
CA LEU A 235 6.17 -16.31 6.57
C LEU A 235 5.43 -16.35 7.92
N ALA A 236 5.69 -15.39 8.83
CA ALA A 236 5.10 -15.38 10.16
C ALA A 236 3.57 -15.45 10.13
N LEU A 237 2.96 -15.99 11.20
CA LEU A 237 1.51 -16.07 11.35
C LEU A 237 0.77 -16.89 10.28
N ASN A 238 1.49 -17.75 9.55
CA ASN A 238 0.89 -18.77 8.69
C ASN A 238 0.76 -20.12 9.47
N PRO A 239 -0.13 -21.05 9.07
CA PRO A 239 -0.30 -22.34 9.73
C PRO A 239 0.85 -23.32 9.39
N LEU A 240 2.04 -23.06 9.94
CA LEU A 240 3.28 -23.76 9.63
C LEU A 240 3.62 -24.79 10.69
N GLY A 241 4.10 -25.95 10.25
CA GLY A 241 4.50 -27.07 11.07
C GLY A 241 5.99 -27.40 11.02
N GLU A 242 6.32 -28.63 11.39
CA GLU A 242 7.68 -29.14 11.45
C GLU A 242 8.43 -29.09 10.09
N PRO A 243 7.80 -29.44 8.94
CA PRO A 243 8.49 -29.37 7.64
C PRO A 243 9.08 -27.99 7.35
N THR A 244 8.29 -26.92 7.58
CA THR A 244 8.76 -25.54 7.41
C THR A 244 9.87 -25.17 8.39
N MET A 245 9.75 -25.57 9.66
CA MET A 245 10.79 -25.31 10.67
C MET A 245 12.11 -25.93 10.29
N LEU A 246 12.11 -27.18 9.79
CA LEU A 246 13.32 -27.88 9.34
C LEU A 246 13.94 -27.23 8.11
N ALA A 247 13.14 -26.82 7.11
CA ALA A 247 13.60 -26.14 5.93
C ALA A 247 14.23 -24.75 6.28
N ALA A 248 13.52 -23.97 7.10
CA ALA A 248 13.99 -22.65 7.55
C ALA A 248 15.29 -22.77 8.37
N PHE A 249 15.39 -23.75 9.27
CA PHE A 249 16.63 -23.98 10.03
C PHE A 249 17.82 -24.28 9.15
N LYS A 250 17.66 -25.11 8.11
CA LYS A 250 18.73 -25.43 7.15
C LYS A 250 19.22 -24.19 6.39
N VAL A 251 18.29 -23.31 6.01
CA VAL A 251 18.61 -22.08 5.25
C VAL A 251 19.23 -21.04 6.15
N ASN A 252 18.65 -20.76 7.32
CA ASN A 252 19.14 -19.79 8.30
C ASN A 252 20.58 -20.10 8.75
N ARG A 253 20.93 -21.39 8.92
CA ARG A 253 22.31 -21.80 9.23
C ARG A 253 23.33 -21.43 8.16
N LYS A 254 22.91 -21.29 6.90
CA LYS A 254 23.79 -20.86 5.80
C LYS A 254 24.01 -19.35 5.76
N GLY A 255 23.23 -18.56 6.53
CA GLY A 255 23.37 -17.13 6.71
C GLY A 255 23.09 -16.27 5.48
N LYS A 256 22.56 -16.84 4.39
CA LYS A 256 22.28 -16.10 3.14
C LYS A 256 20.91 -15.42 3.15
N VAL A 257 19.89 -16.08 3.69
CA VAL A 257 18.52 -15.60 3.76
C VAL A 257 18.01 -15.77 5.17
N HIS A 258 17.35 -14.75 5.70
CA HIS A 258 16.68 -14.82 7.00
C HIS A 258 15.21 -15.22 6.79
N ILE A 259 14.84 -16.42 7.25
CA ILE A 259 13.47 -16.92 7.19
C ILE A 259 12.78 -16.63 8.54
N VAL A 260 11.72 -15.84 8.51
CA VAL A 260 10.83 -15.56 9.65
C VAL A 260 9.59 -16.43 9.50
N TYR A 261 9.25 -17.27 10.51
CA TYR A 261 8.13 -18.21 10.44
C TYR A 261 7.33 -18.32 11.77
N ARG A 262 7.60 -17.44 12.74
CA ARG A 262 6.91 -17.36 14.04
C ARG A 262 6.56 -15.92 14.36
#